data_e5ed60552ce9c1efd90b5add0bd8a3cb
#
_entry.id   e5ed60552ce9c1efd90b5add0bd8a3cb
#
_cell.length_a   1.000
_cell.length_b   1.000
_cell.length_c   1.000
_cell.angle_alpha   90.00
_cell.angle_beta   90.00
_cell.angle_gamma   90.00
#
_symmetry.space_group_name_H-M   'P 1'
#
loop_
_entity.id
_entity.type
_entity.pdbx_description
1 polymer ?
#
loop_
_entity_poly.entity_id
_entity_poly.type
_entity_poly.pdbx_seq_one_letter_code
_entity_poly.pdbx_strand_id
1 'polypeptide(L)'
;MRPPRARIFLLFLTALLLCSAALLYLKYRRLAAFIADQAGAQASKRLGREVRLSGVSFSPLSGVTIRGACLSRRPDFSKGEFFCADRVIVRPRLGALLRDRFDLARVELDKPVIRLREKDGRWDFEDLLALLPKTNKGLHLTWNTSELYLRNASVEADMGTSGFSLSVQNADLDLTHYSAFGGNYSVRASGLVSTAVGGRLLSGAAKLDAEADFDYGGLSSTNGSFAASDIVYGAATLGSFNAAWKLFNIRRPLPDKNYSVAAAAADLLVPAHDSEAAGSIAEALRLFSRVTGRQLPAGGDFKAGSLKAALSLKGSSLCLSGVSLRSDPFSLDAALEIDGKARTAEARLDAALGGGRLNLSASGPLARPEIKPLLSSTLEAELRKGLTALENSLLRIFPVTGEQHV
;
A
#
# COMPACT_ATOMS: atom_id res chain seq x y z
N MET A 1 -74.13 10.84 -19.48
CA MET A 1 -72.83 10.56 -20.10
C MET A 1 -72.08 11.86 -20.35
N ARG A 2 -71.18 12.23 -19.49
CA ARG A 2 -70.16 13.31 -19.63
C ARG A 2 -68.80 12.66 -19.45
N PRO A 3 -67.68 13.11 -19.97
CA PRO A 3 -67.41 13.86 -21.19
C PRO A 3 -66.15 13.34 -21.92
N PRO A 4 -65.97 13.48 -23.18
CA PRO A 4 -64.71 13.29 -23.88
C PRO A 4 -63.75 14.44 -23.65
N ARG A 5 -64.17 15.64 -23.18
CA ARG A 5 -63.38 16.85 -23.07
C ARG A 5 -62.24 16.74 -22.05
N ALA A 6 -62.42 16.12 -20.88
CA ALA A 6 -61.38 15.96 -19.87
C ALA A 6 -60.28 14.98 -20.32
N ARG A 7 -60.62 13.92 -21.05
CA ARG A 7 -59.63 12.97 -21.60
C ARG A 7 -58.82 13.60 -22.74
N ILE A 8 -59.46 14.41 -23.59
CA ILE A 8 -58.74 15.13 -24.65
C ILE A 8 -57.81 16.18 -24.07
N PHE A 9 -58.23 16.91 -23.04
CA PHE A 9 -57.38 17.86 -22.34
C PHE A 9 -56.19 17.17 -21.66
N LEU A 10 -56.37 16.01 -21.00
CA LEU A 10 -55.34 15.23 -20.39
C LEU A 10 -54.33 14.70 -21.43
N LEU A 11 -54.79 14.20 -22.57
CA LEU A 11 -53.96 13.77 -23.68
C LEU A 11 -53.14 14.92 -24.29
N PHE A 12 -53.74 16.09 -24.43
CA PHE A 12 -53.03 17.28 -24.91
C PHE A 12 -51.97 17.76 -23.93
N LEU A 13 -52.25 17.74 -22.63
CA LEU A 13 -51.32 18.10 -21.58
C LEU A 13 -50.14 17.11 -21.51
N THR A 14 -50.42 15.81 -21.62
CA THR A 14 -49.34 14.78 -21.66
C THR A 14 -48.50 14.89 -22.92
N ALA A 15 -49.10 15.14 -24.08
CA ALA A 15 -48.38 15.37 -25.33
C ALA A 15 -47.47 16.62 -25.24
N LEU A 16 -48.00 17.72 -24.67
CA LEU A 16 -47.24 18.95 -24.47
C LEU A 16 -46.05 18.76 -23.51
N LEU A 17 -46.27 18.01 -22.43
CA LEU A 17 -45.20 17.64 -21.47
C LEU A 17 -44.13 16.75 -22.14
N LEU A 18 -44.54 15.77 -22.94
CA LEU A 18 -43.62 14.92 -23.68
C LEU A 18 -42.83 15.70 -24.74
N CYS A 19 -43.46 16.60 -25.48
CA CYS A 19 -42.77 17.46 -26.44
C CYS A 19 -41.82 18.42 -25.76
N SER A 20 -42.20 19.04 -24.64
CA SER A 20 -41.32 19.92 -23.87
C SER A 20 -40.11 19.14 -23.26
N ALA A 21 -40.35 17.93 -22.76
CA ALA A 21 -39.30 17.05 -22.27
C ALA A 21 -38.35 16.62 -23.41
N ALA A 22 -38.89 16.29 -24.59
CA ALA A 22 -38.06 15.94 -25.75
C ALA A 22 -37.22 17.14 -26.26
N LEU A 23 -37.80 18.33 -26.31
CA LEU A 23 -37.07 19.56 -26.68
C LEU A 23 -36.00 19.92 -25.66
N LEU A 24 -36.28 19.79 -24.37
CA LEU A 24 -35.32 19.94 -23.29
C LEU A 24 -34.21 18.92 -23.42
N TYR A 25 -34.50 17.66 -23.71
CA TYR A 25 -33.53 16.61 -23.91
C TYR A 25 -32.63 16.88 -25.12
N LEU A 26 -33.15 17.32 -26.24
CA LEU A 26 -32.39 17.65 -27.44
C LEU A 26 -31.46 18.88 -27.21
N LYS A 27 -32.00 19.92 -26.57
CA LYS A 27 -31.18 21.09 -26.16
C LYS A 27 -30.09 20.68 -25.19
N TYR A 28 -30.40 19.81 -24.24
CA TYR A 28 -29.48 19.26 -23.27
C TYR A 28 -28.35 18.48 -23.93
N ARG A 29 -28.61 17.60 -24.90
CA ARG A 29 -27.54 16.87 -25.63
C ARG A 29 -26.59 17.80 -26.37
N ARG A 30 -27.10 18.86 -27.01
CA ARG A 30 -26.27 19.86 -27.70
C ARG A 30 -25.42 20.66 -26.70
N LEU A 31 -25.99 21.04 -25.57
CA LEU A 31 -25.30 21.74 -24.51
C LEU A 31 -24.21 20.85 -23.86
N ALA A 32 -24.49 19.57 -23.64
CA ALA A 32 -23.55 18.62 -23.08
C ALA A 32 -22.31 18.41 -23.99
N ALA A 33 -22.52 18.32 -25.32
CA ALA A 33 -21.41 18.23 -26.27
C ALA A 33 -20.54 19.53 -26.26
N PHE A 34 -21.19 20.69 -26.28
CA PHE A 34 -20.49 21.99 -26.20
C PHE A 34 -19.70 22.14 -24.88
N ILE A 35 -20.30 21.70 -23.77
CA ILE A 35 -19.61 21.71 -22.45
C ILE A 35 -18.42 20.74 -22.46
N ALA A 36 -18.53 19.58 -23.11
CA ALA A 36 -17.43 18.61 -23.19
C ALA A 36 -16.22 19.21 -23.94
N ASP A 37 -16.46 19.84 -25.09
CA ASP A 37 -15.40 20.47 -25.88
C ASP A 37 -14.74 21.63 -25.12
N GLN A 38 -15.54 22.50 -24.49
CA GLN A 38 -15.05 23.59 -23.68
C GLN A 38 -14.30 23.10 -22.44
N ALA A 39 -14.80 22.07 -21.77
CA ALA A 39 -14.16 21.47 -20.60
C ALA A 39 -12.81 20.82 -20.98
N GLY A 40 -12.75 20.11 -22.11
CA GLY A 40 -11.53 19.52 -22.63
C GLY A 40 -10.47 20.58 -22.95
N ALA A 41 -10.86 21.65 -23.65
CA ALA A 41 -9.97 22.76 -24.00
C ALA A 41 -9.46 23.51 -22.76
N GLN A 42 -10.33 23.80 -21.79
CA GLN A 42 -9.93 24.45 -20.54
C GLN A 42 -9.05 23.55 -19.67
N ALA A 43 -9.37 22.27 -19.59
CA ALA A 43 -8.54 21.29 -18.88
C ALA A 43 -7.16 21.19 -19.52
N SER A 44 -7.08 21.10 -20.85
CA SER A 44 -5.80 21.07 -21.58
C SER A 44 -4.95 22.30 -21.29
N LYS A 45 -5.56 23.48 -21.29
CA LYS A 45 -4.87 24.73 -20.98
C LYS A 45 -4.35 24.79 -19.55
N ARG A 46 -5.13 24.30 -18.57
CA ARG A 46 -4.74 24.29 -17.15
C ARG A 46 -3.68 23.24 -16.83
N LEU A 47 -3.80 22.06 -17.42
CA LEU A 47 -2.91 20.94 -17.18
C LEU A 47 -1.60 21.04 -18.00
N GLY A 48 -1.57 21.87 -19.05
CA GLY A 48 -0.45 21.95 -20.00
C GLY A 48 -0.25 20.64 -20.76
N ARG A 49 -1.33 19.87 -20.96
CA ARG A 49 -1.37 18.57 -21.62
C ARG A 49 -2.65 18.45 -22.43
N GLU A 50 -2.62 17.69 -23.51
CA GLU A 50 -3.82 17.45 -24.31
C GLU A 50 -4.79 16.54 -23.55
N VAL A 51 -6.06 16.96 -23.49
CA VAL A 51 -7.16 16.19 -22.87
C VAL A 51 -8.19 15.87 -23.94
N ARG A 52 -8.56 14.60 -24.04
CA ARG A 52 -9.64 14.09 -24.91
C ARG A 52 -10.77 13.54 -24.08
N LEU A 53 -11.99 13.98 -24.40
CA LEU A 53 -13.21 13.52 -23.76
C LEU A 53 -14.16 13.04 -24.85
N SER A 54 -14.63 11.79 -24.79
CA SER A 54 -15.57 11.24 -25.77
C SER A 54 -17.02 11.71 -25.56
N GLY A 55 -17.37 12.09 -24.35
CA GLY A 55 -18.69 12.62 -24.03
C GLY A 55 -18.85 12.99 -22.57
N VAL A 56 -19.69 13.97 -22.31
CA VAL A 56 -20.05 14.41 -20.96
C VAL A 56 -21.57 14.36 -20.82
N SER A 57 -22.05 13.81 -19.72
CA SER A 57 -23.46 13.82 -19.37
C SER A 57 -23.63 14.26 -17.92
N PHE A 58 -24.72 14.95 -17.66
CA PHE A 58 -25.07 15.42 -16.32
C PHE A 58 -26.42 14.84 -15.90
N SER A 59 -26.49 14.43 -14.65
CA SER A 59 -27.74 14.04 -14.02
C SER A 59 -27.79 14.66 -12.63
N PRO A 60 -28.92 15.24 -12.21
CA PRO A 60 -29.08 15.81 -10.88
C PRO A 60 -28.82 14.79 -9.75
N LEU A 61 -29.10 13.50 -10.00
CA LEU A 61 -28.95 12.42 -9.02
C LEU A 61 -27.58 11.76 -9.07
N SER A 62 -27.01 11.58 -10.26
CA SER A 62 -25.73 10.86 -10.45
C SER A 62 -24.51 11.79 -10.62
N GLY A 63 -24.72 13.10 -10.77
CA GLY A 63 -23.65 14.07 -11.00
C GLY A 63 -23.20 14.13 -12.46
N VAL A 64 -21.92 14.43 -12.67
CA VAL A 64 -21.29 14.52 -13.98
C VAL A 64 -20.66 13.17 -14.32
N THR A 65 -20.99 12.64 -15.48
CA THR A 65 -20.36 11.43 -16.04
C THR A 65 -19.61 11.80 -17.31
N ILE A 66 -18.31 11.56 -17.32
CA ILE A 66 -17.42 11.76 -18.46
C ILE A 66 -17.10 10.37 -19.03
N ARG A 67 -17.22 10.19 -20.32
CA ARG A 67 -16.89 8.95 -21.02
C ARG A 67 -15.60 9.14 -21.83
N GLY A 68 -14.73 8.13 -21.82
CA GLY A 68 -13.50 8.11 -22.60
C GLY A 68 -12.61 9.32 -22.28
N ALA A 69 -12.29 9.52 -21.00
CA ALA A 69 -11.39 10.59 -20.57
C ALA A 69 -9.95 10.15 -20.72
N CYS A 70 -9.17 10.83 -21.58
CA CYS A 70 -7.74 10.57 -21.75
C CYS A 70 -6.93 11.86 -21.56
N LEU A 71 -5.78 11.73 -20.91
CA LEU A 71 -4.77 12.77 -20.70
C LEU A 71 -3.47 12.30 -21.34
N SER A 72 -2.89 13.15 -22.19
CA SER A 72 -1.61 12.86 -22.86
C SER A 72 -0.43 12.95 -21.89
N ARG A 73 0.69 12.36 -22.28
CA ARG A 73 2.01 12.82 -21.80
C ARG A 73 2.28 14.21 -22.32
N ARG A 74 3.19 14.92 -21.68
CA ARG A 74 3.58 16.27 -22.16
C ARG A 74 4.32 16.20 -23.49
N PRO A 75 4.03 17.11 -24.43
CA PRO A 75 2.96 18.12 -24.41
C PRO A 75 1.60 17.58 -24.90
N ASP A 76 1.57 16.52 -25.70
CA ASP A 76 0.41 16.01 -26.44
C ASP A 76 0.46 14.49 -26.64
N PHE A 77 -0.53 13.93 -27.29
CA PHE A 77 -0.64 12.48 -27.52
C PHE A 77 0.42 11.89 -28.45
N SER A 78 1.24 12.70 -29.14
CA SER A 78 2.39 12.19 -29.89
C SER A 78 3.44 11.56 -28.98
N LYS A 79 3.46 11.93 -27.70
CA LYS A 79 4.32 11.36 -26.65
C LYS A 79 3.67 10.18 -25.91
N GLY A 80 2.45 9.85 -26.27
CA GLY A 80 1.66 8.76 -25.68
C GLY A 80 0.67 9.23 -24.62
N GLU A 81 -0.02 8.27 -24.05
CA GLU A 81 -1.02 8.46 -23.01
C GLU A 81 -0.37 8.39 -21.63
N PHE A 82 -0.77 9.31 -20.75
CA PHE A 82 -0.44 9.28 -19.34
C PHE A 82 -1.54 8.62 -18.51
N PHE A 83 -2.79 8.99 -18.80
CA PHE A 83 -3.98 8.50 -18.12
C PHE A 83 -5.12 8.35 -19.10
N CYS A 84 -5.85 7.26 -19.03
CA CYS A 84 -7.14 7.08 -19.68
C CYS A 84 -8.12 6.40 -18.73
N ALA A 85 -9.40 6.69 -18.86
CA ALA A 85 -10.48 5.99 -18.16
C ALA A 85 -11.70 5.85 -19.07
N ASP A 86 -12.34 4.69 -19.04
CA ASP A 86 -13.56 4.44 -19.80
C ASP A 86 -14.69 5.37 -19.33
N ARG A 87 -14.75 5.58 -18.01
CA ARG A 87 -15.77 6.41 -17.39
C ARG A 87 -15.24 7.08 -16.12
N VAL A 88 -15.52 8.36 -15.97
CA VAL A 88 -15.27 9.15 -14.76
C VAL A 88 -16.61 9.70 -14.27
N ILE A 89 -16.99 9.38 -13.04
CA ILE A 89 -18.19 9.89 -12.39
C ILE A 89 -17.78 10.84 -11.30
N VAL A 90 -18.27 12.07 -11.35
CA VAL A 90 -18.00 13.11 -10.35
C VAL A 90 -19.33 13.54 -9.72
N ARG A 91 -19.46 13.34 -8.42
CA ARG A 91 -20.65 13.74 -7.66
C ARG A 91 -20.33 14.94 -6.77
N PRO A 92 -20.90 16.12 -7.02
CA PRO A 92 -20.72 17.28 -6.16
C PRO A 92 -21.56 17.13 -4.86
N ARG A 93 -21.13 17.81 -3.80
CA ARG A 93 -21.95 18.01 -2.60
C ARG A 93 -22.95 19.13 -2.84
N LEU A 94 -24.23 18.79 -3.01
CA LEU A 94 -25.28 19.77 -3.27
C LEU A 94 -25.37 20.84 -2.18
N GLY A 95 -25.18 20.49 -0.90
CA GLY A 95 -25.16 21.47 0.20
C GLY A 95 -23.99 22.45 0.17
N ALA A 96 -22.88 22.10 -0.49
CA ALA A 96 -21.74 23.01 -0.67
C ALA A 96 -22.01 23.98 -1.83
N LEU A 97 -22.65 23.51 -2.90
CA LEU A 97 -23.06 24.36 -4.03
C LEU A 97 -24.01 25.49 -3.59
N LEU A 98 -24.91 25.23 -2.62
CA LEU A 98 -25.78 26.27 -2.06
C LEU A 98 -25.02 27.35 -1.25
N ARG A 99 -23.73 27.15 -0.98
CA ARG A 99 -22.84 28.06 -0.28
C ARG A 99 -21.71 28.58 -1.16
N ASP A 100 -21.88 28.53 -2.48
CA ASP A 100 -20.88 28.89 -3.49
C ASP A 100 -19.53 28.15 -3.33
N ARG A 101 -19.56 26.94 -2.75
CA ARG A 101 -18.39 26.06 -2.61
C ARG A 101 -18.51 24.86 -3.52
N PHE A 102 -17.45 24.57 -4.24
CA PHE A 102 -17.37 23.40 -5.11
C PHE A 102 -16.62 22.26 -4.39
N ASP A 103 -17.37 21.51 -3.57
CA ASP A 103 -16.83 20.32 -2.89
C ASP A 103 -17.34 19.07 -3.60
N LEU A 104 -16.47 18.09 -3.78
CA LEU A 104 -16.81 16.81 -4.37
C LEU A 104 -17.17 15.80 -3.26
N ALA A 105 -18.31 15.16 -3.39
CA ALA A 105 -18.68 14.06 -2.52
C ALA A 105 -17.95 12.78 -2.93
N ARG A 106 -17.93 12.49 -4.24
CA ARG A 106 -17.40 11.24 -4.77
C ARG A 106 -16.81 11.43 -6.15
N VAL A 107 -15.67 10.77 -6.38
CA VAL A 107 -15.07 10.56 -7.69
C VAL A 107 -14.91 9.07 -7.90
N GLU A 108 -15.40 8.55 -9.02
CA GLU A 108 -15.27 7.15 -9.39
C GLU A 108 -14.69 7.06 -10.80
N LEU A 109 -13.65 6.24 -10.96
CA LEU A 109 -13.00 5.97 -12.22
C LEU A 109 -13.18 4.49 -12.56
N ASP A 110 -13.73 4.22 -13.71
CA ASP A 110 -13.96 2.87 -14.23
C ASP A 110 -12.90 2.56 -15.29
N LYS A 111 -12.18 1.47 -15.08
CA LYS A 111 -11.05 1.01 -15.88
C LYS A 111 -10.01 2.10 -16.16
N PRO A 112 -9.53 2.84 -15.15
CA PRO A 112 -8.48 3.79 -15.38
C PRO A 112 -7.16 3.04 -15.69
N VAL A 113 -6.47 3.52 -16.72
CA VAL A 113 -5.12 3.09 -17.07
C VAL A 113 -4.19 4.28 -16.80
N ILE A 114 -3.22 4.09 -15.90
CA ILE A 114 -2.25 5.09 -15.49
C ILE A 114 -0.86 4.60 -15.90
N ARG A 115 -0.13 5.37 -16.71
CA ARG A 115 1.20 5.03 -17.17
C ARG A 115 2.21 6.06 -16.71
N LEU A 116 2.95 5.73 -15.67
CA LEU A 116 3.98 6.56 -15.07
C LEU A 116 5.34 6.24 -15.67
N ARG A 117 6.14 7.25 -15.93
CA ARG A 117 7.52 7.08 -16.41
C ARG A 117 8.45 8.03 -15.69
N GLU A 118 9.55 7.48 -15.22
CA GLU A 118 10.69 8.27 -14.77
C GLU A 118 11.69 8.43 -15.91
N LYS A 119 12.17 9.64 -16.11
CA LYS A 119 13.24 9.95 -17.03
C LYS A 119 14.18 10.96 -16.37
N ASP A 120 15.47 10.65 -16.34
CA ASP A 120 16.53 11.51 -15.77
C ASP A 120 16.24 11.92 -14.31
N GLY A 121 15.72 10.97 -13.49
CA GLY A 121 15.39 11.20 -12.09
C GLY A 121 14.13 12.03 -11.84
N ARG A 122 13.33 12.29 -12.88
CA ARG A 122 12.08 13.04 -12.78
C ARG A 122 10.90 12.22 -13.30
N TRP A 123 9.83 12.26 -12.53
CA TRP A 123 8.57 11.61 -12.91
C TRP A 123 7.78 12.48 -13.88
N ASP A 124 7.14 11.84 -14.82
CA ASP A 124 6.31 12.52 -15.82
C ASP A 124 5.00 13.11 -15.27
N PHE A 125 4.71 12.94 -13.96
CA PHE A 125 3.57 13.53 -13.26
C PHE A 125 3.94 14.71 -12.33
N GLU A 126 5.20 15.10 -12.20
CA GLU A 126 5.63 16.16 -11.26
C GLU A 126 4.95 17.52 -11.54
N ASP A 127 4.66 17.80 -12.79
CA ASP A 127 3.91 18.99 -13.18
C ASP A 127 2.48 19.00 -12.65
N LEU A 128 1.85 17.83 -12.53
CA LEU A 128 0.52 17.68 -11.95
C LEU A 128 0.55 17.89 -10.43
N LEU A 129 1.62 17.48 -9.76
CA LEU A 129 1.81 17.75 -8.33
C LEU A 129 1.90 19.26 -8.03
N ALA A 130 2.43 20.04 -8.96
CA ALA A 130 2.49 21.49 -8.82
C ALA A 130 1.11 22.16 -8.85
N LEU A 131 0.09 21.49 -9.38
CA LEU A 131 -1.30 21.94 -9.41
C LEU A 131 -2.06 21.62 -8.12
N LEU A 132 -1.50 20.75 -7.24
CA LEU A 132 -2.09 20.46 -5.95
C LEU A 132 -2.11 21.74 -5.09
N PRO A 133 -3.23 22.05 -4.43
CA PRO A 133 -3.29 23.21 -3.56
C PRO A 133 -2.25 23.07 -2.44
N LYS A 134 -1.30 23.98 -2.40
CA LYS A 134 -0.33 24.12 -1.32
C LYS A 134 -1.07 24.70 -0.12
N THR A 135 -1.64 23.84 0.72
CA THR A 135 -2.25 24.27 1.96
C THR A 135 -1.33 23.94 3.13
N ASN A 136 -1.17 24.90 4.05
CA ASN A 136 -0.47 24.70 5.33
C ASN A 136 -1.20 23.70 6.27
N LYS A 137 -2.20 22.98 5.78
CA LYS A 137 -3.17 22.19 6.57
C LYS A 137 -3.11 20.68 6.28
N GLY A 138 -1.94 20.13 5.97
CA GLY A 138 -1.76 18.69 5.78
C GLY A 138 -1.90 18.21 4.32
N LEU A 139 -1.69 16.93 4.12
CA LEU A 139 -1.71 16.28 2.81
C LEU A 139 -3.17 16.06 2.38
N HIS A 140 -3.65 16.82 1.40
CA HIS A 140 -4.96 16.61 0.79
C HIS A 140 -4.83 15.62 -0.38
N LEU A 141 -4.84 14.33 -0.10
CA LEU A 141 -4.77 13.27 -1.11
C LEU A 141 -5.96 13.26 -2.06
N THR A 142 -7.06 13.88 -1.69
CA THR A 142 -8.34 13.75 -2.38
C THR A 142 -8.94 15.05 -2.92
N TRP A 143 -8.19 16.16 -2.96
CA TRP A 143 -8.70 17.45 -3.49
C TRP A 143 -10.11 17.82 -2.99
N ASN A 144 -10.36 17.77 -1.68
CA ASN A 144 -11.68 17.97 -1.08
C ASN A 144 -12.74 16.92 -1.48
N THR A 145 -12.32 15.77 -2.01
CA THR A 145 -13.22 14.66 -2.31
C THR A 145 -13.32 13.76 -1.08
N SER A 146 -14.53 13.42 -0.66
CA SER A 146 -14.70 12.51 0.48
C SER A 146 -14.47 11.05 0.10
N GLU A 147 -14.78 10.69 -1.14
CA GLU A 147 -14.73 9.33 -1.61
C GLU A 147 -14.08 9.27 -3.00
N LEU A 148 -13.03 8.48 -3.14
CA LEU A 148 -12.38 8.17 -4.41
C LEU A 148 -12.44 6.66 -4.64
N TYR A 149 -12.98 6.25 -5.76
CA TYR A 149 -13.08 4.85 -6.16
C TYR A 149 -12.37 4.63 -7.50
N LEU A 150 -11.51 3.64 -7.55
CA LEU A 150 -11.00 3.08 -8.79
C LEU A 150 -11.59 1.69 -8.94
N ARG A 151 -12.05 1.34 -10.14
CA ARG A 151 -12.61 0.03 -10.46
C ARG A 151 -11.88 -0.54 -11.66
N ASN A 152 -11.34 -1.74 -11.48
CA ASN A 152 -10.63 -2.46 -12.53
C ASN A 152 -9.50 -1.62 -13.15
N ALA A 153 -8.71 -0.96 -12.30
CA ALA A 153 -7.63 -0.07 -12.69
C ALA A 153 -6.40 -0.85 -13.19
N SER A 154 -5.63 -0.22 -14.07
CA SER A 154 -4.30 -0.68 -14.46
C SER A 154 -3.30 0.45 -14.21
N VAL A 155 -2.20 0.14 -13.54
CA VAL A 155 -1.11 1.09 -13.26
C VAL A 155 0.19 0.48 -13.75
N GLU A 156 0.88 1.17 -14.62
CA GLU A 156 2.21 0.82 -15.11
C GLU A 156 3.18 1.92 -14.70
N ALA A 157 4.26 1.57 -14.01
CA ALA A 157 5.32 2.50 -13.68
C ALA A 157 6.67 1.95 -14.13
N ASP A 158 7.41 2.78 -14.87
CA ASP A 158 8.71 2.47 -15.43
C ASP A 158 9.74 3.48 -14.89
N MET A 159 10.68 2.97 -14.11
CA MET A 159 11.80 3.72 -13.57
C MET A 159 13.04 3.42 -14.42
N GLY A 160 13.17 4.12 -15.54
CA GLY A 160 14.22 3.88 -16.53
C GLY A 160 15.65 3.91 -15.98
N THR A 161 15.92 4.68 -14.90
CA THR A 161 17.24 4.82 -14.29
C THR A 161 17.61 3.66 -13.36
N SER A 162 16.65 3.03 -12.71
CA SER A 162 16.89 1.94 -11.74
C SER A 162 16.59 0.54 -12.30
N GLY A 163 16.02 0.44 -13.51
CA GLY A 163 15.54 -0.82 -14.07
C GLY A 163 14.36 -1.42 -13.30
N PHE A 164 13.73 -0.66 -12.43
CA PHE A 164 12.54 -1.07 -11.69
C PHE A 164 11.30 -0.82 -12.55
N SER A 165 10.45 -1.82 -12.68
CA SER A 165 9.14 -1.70 -13.31
C SER A 165 8.06 -2.21 -12.37
N LEU A 166 6.94 -1.52 -12.30
CA LEU A 166 5.77 -1.92 -11.52
C LEU A 166 4.57 -1.99 -12.45
N SER A 167 3.86 -3.10 -12.42
CA SER A 167 2.56 -3.28 -13.07
C SER A 167 1.55 -3.72 -12.03
N VAL A 168 0.44 -3.00 -11.93
CA VAL A 168 -0.72 -3.40 -11.13
C VAL A 168 -1.90 -3.53 -12.07
N GLN A 169 -2.58 -4.66 -12.08
CA GLN A 169 -3.70 -4.96 -12.96
C GLN A 169 -4.93 -5.35 -12.17
N ASN A 170 -6.11 -5.13 -12.75
CA ASN A 170 -7.41 -5.43 -12.15
C ASN A 170 -7.50 -4.84 -10.72
N ALA A 171 -6.98 -3.62 -10.55
CA ALA A 171 -6.91 -3.00 -9.24
C ALA A 171 -8.23 -2.29 -8.91
N ASP A 172 -8.73 -2.57 -7.73
CA ASP A 172 -9.80 -1.81 -7.11
C ASP A 172 -9.24 -1.00 -5.95
N LEU A 173 -9.66 0.25 -5.84
CA LEU A 173 -9.30 1.15 -4.74
C LEU A 173 -10.54 1.86 -4.24
N ASP A 174 -10.79 1.74 -2.94
CA ASP A 174 -11.75 2.55 -2.19
C ASP A 174 -10.97 3.43 -1.22
N LEU A 175 -10.96 4.71 -1.44
CA LEU A 175 -10.36 5.70 -0.55
C LEU A 175 -11.46 6.61 -0.01
N THR A 176 -11.67 6.58 1.29
CA THR A 176 -12.68 7.40 1.97
C THR A 176 -12.00 8.35 2.96
N HIS A 177 -12.44 9.58 2.98
CA HIS A 177 -11.95 10.64 3.83
C HIS A 177 -13.08 11.20 4.70
N TYR A 178 -12.97 11.03 6.01
CA TYR A 178 -14.08 11.31 6.94
C TYR A 178 -14.11 12.74 7.49
N SER A 179 -13.04 13.51 7.39
CA SER A 179 -12.95 14.85 7.98
C SER A 179 -12.35 15.88 7.03
N ALA A 180 -12.96 17.08 7.00
CA ALA A 180 -12.43 18.21 6.24
C ALA A 180 -11.23 18.91 6.92
N PHE A 181 -10.96 18.64 8.20
CA PHE A 181 -9.97 19.35 9.02
C PHE A 181 -8.86 18.48 9.59
N GLY A 182 -9.08 17.19 9.70
CA GLY A 182 -8.08 16.21 10.06
C GLY A 182 -8.20 15.02 9.09
N GLY A 183 -7.10 14.39 8.74
CA GLY A 183 -7.12 13.43 7.69
C GLY A 183 -7.39 12.02 8.18
N ASN A 184 -8.62 11.65 8.51
CA ASN A 184 -8.99 10.26 8.71
C ASN A 184 -9.31 9.63 7.37
N TYR A 185 -8.45 8.72 6.93
CA TYR A 185 -8.58 7.99 5.68
C TYR A 185 -8.84 6.51 5.95
N SER A 186 -9.77 5.93 5.21
CA SER A 186 -9.90 4.48 5.07
C SER A 186 -9.52 4.11 3.64
N VAL A 187 -8.62 3.16 3.50
CA VAL A 187 -8.09 2.69 2.23
C VAL A 187 -8.35 1.20 2.11
N ARG A 188 -9.06 0.78 1.08
CA ARG A 188 -9.16 -0.61 0.66
C ARG A 188 -8.66 -0.71 -0.76
N ALA A 189 -7.69 -1.57 -0.98
CA ALA A 189 -7.13 -1.79 -2.30
C ALA A 189 -6.92 -3.27 -2.55
N SER A 190 -7.09 -3.69 -3.80
CA SER A 190 -6.76 -5.03 -4.25
C SER A 190 -6.30 -4.99 -5.70
N GLY A 191 -5.51 -5.97 -6.12
CA GLY A 191 -5.05 -6.08 -7.50
C GLY A 191 -3.98 -7.14 -7.68
N LEU A 192 -3.64 -7.41 -8.93
CA LEU A 192 -2.51 -8.23 -9.31
C LEU A 192 -1.29 -7.34 -9.46
N VAL A 193 -0.25 -7.59 -8.69
CA VAL A 193 0.98 -6.80 -8.67
C VAL A 193 2.09 -7.59 -9.32
N SER A 194 2.85 -6.94 -10.18
CA SER A 194 4.04 -7.50 -10.79
C SER A 194 5.13 -6.43 -10.85
N THR A 195 6.33 -6.77 -10.41
CA THR A 195 7.48 -5.85 -10.38
C THR A 195 8.78 -6.61 -10.59
N ALA A 196 9.79 -5.94 -11.11
CA ALA A 196 11.15 -6.48 -11.17
C ALA A 196 11.96 -5.99 -9.98
N VAL A 197 12.53 -6.91 -9.21
CA VAL A 197 13.40 -6.63 -8.06
C VAL A 197 14.70 -7.38 -8.24
N GLY A 198 15.82 -6.65 -8.32
CA GLY A 198 17.14 -7.28 -8.54
C GLY A 198 17.23 -8.09 -9.83
N GLY A 199 16.52 -7.68 -10.89
CA GLY A 199 16.45 -8.41 -12.15
C GLY A 199 15.53 -9.64 -12.16
N ARG A 200 14.84 -9.92 -11.05
CA ARG A 200 13.89 -11.04 -10.92
C ARG A 200 12.46 -10.51 -10.87
N LEU A 201 11.54 -11.24 -11.49
CA LEU A 201 10.12 -10.93 -11.44
C LEU A 201 9.57 -11.32 -10.06
N LEU A 202 8.95 -10.37 -9.38
CA LEU A 202 8.08 -10.56 -8.22
C LEU A 202 6.64 -10.33 -8.65
N SER A 203 5.77 -11.30 -8.45
CA SER A 203 4.35 -11.15 -8.78
C SER A 203 3.46 -11.85 -7.75
N GLY A 204 2.19 -11.42 -7.66
CA GLY A 204 1.19 -12.02 -6.77
C GLY A 204 -0.07 -11.18 -6.72
N ALA A 205 -1.13 -11.74 -6.14
CA ALA A 205 -2.33 -10.98 -5.81
C ALA A 205 -2.13 -10.27 -4.45
N ALA A 206 -2.54 -9.02 -4.35
CA ALA A 206 -2.39 -8.22 -3.14
C ALA A 206 -3.72 -7.58 -2.71
N LYS A 207 -3.93 -7.49 -1.41
CA LYS A 207 -5.07 -6.82 -0.79
C LYS A 207 -4.60 -6.01 0.42
N LEU A 208 -5.05 -4.78 0.49
CA LEU A 208 -4.78 -3.83 1.57
C LEU A 208 -6.10 -3.35 2.16
N ASP A 209 -6.22 -3.35 3.48
CA ASP A 209 -7.29 -2.68 4.22
C ASP A 209 -6.64 -1.90 5.36
N ALA A 210 -6.73 -0.58 5.32
CA ALA A 210 -6.03 0.28 6.26
C ALA A 210 -6.82 1.54 6.59
N GLU A 211 -6.65 2.00 7.82
CA GLU A 211 -7.06 3.30 8.28
C GLU A 211 -5.83 4.13 8.65
N ALA A 212 -5.85 5.40 8.35
CA ALA A 212 -4.74 6.31 8.61
C ALA A 212 -5.25 7.67 9.07
N ASP A 213 -4.67 8.18 10.14
CA ASP A 213 -4.94 9.51 10.66
C ASP A 213 -3.77 10.44 10.34
N PHE A 214 -4.08 11.52 9.65
CA PHE A 214 -3.12 12.58 9.35
C PHE A 214 -3.46 13.83 10.15
N ASP A 215 -2.46 14.39 10.79
CA ASP A 215 -2.52 15.71 11.40
C ASP A 215 -1.74 16.74 10.57
N TYR A 216 -1.62 17.97 11.07
CA TYR A 216 -0.91 19.07 10.39
C TYR A 216 0.56 18.77 10.04
N GLY A 217 1.13 17.78 10.64
CA GLY A 217 2.53 17.42 10.43
C GLY A 217 2.73 16.11 9.68
N GLY A 218 1.66 15.42 9.26
CA GLY A 218 1.71 14.16 8.53
C GLY A 218 1.02 13.00 9.24
N LEU A 219 1.41 11.77 8.93
CA LEU A 219 0.81 10.56 9.48
C LEU A 219 1.01 10.47 11.00
N SER A 220 -0.08 10.44 11.76
CA SER A 220 -0.09 10.37 13.23
C SER A 220 -0.35 8.96 13.74
N SER A 221 -1.27 8.24 13.12
CA SER A 221 -1.56 6.84 13.43
C SER A 221 -2.02 6.08 12.19
N THR A 222 -1.81 4.77 12.19
CA THR A 222 -2.38 3.87 11.17
C THR A 222 -2.60 2.49 11.77
N ASN A 223 -3.67 1.85 11.33
CA ASN A 223 -3.94 0.45 11.57
C ASN A 223 -4.37 -0.21 10.26
N GLY A 224 -4.14 -1.49 10.12
CA GLY A 224 -4.57 -2.17 8.91
C GLY A 224 -4.05 -3.59 8.79
N SER A 225 -4.37 -4.16 7.64
CA SER A 225 -3.91 -5.47 7.22
C SER A 225 -3.51 -5.46 5.75
N PHE A 226 -2.51 -6.25 5.44
CA PHE A 226 -2.07 -6.56 4.09
C PHE A 226 -2.09 -8.07 3.91
N ALA A 227 -2.64 -8.53 2.81
CA ALA A 227 -2.63 -9.93 2.42
C ALA A 227 -2.11 -10.04 0.99
N ALA A 228 -1.26 -11.03 0.74
CA ALA A 228 -0.84 -11.38 -0.60
C ALA A 228 -0.91 -12.90 -0.78
N SER A 229 -1.21 -13.35 -1.98
CA SER A 229 -1.27 -14.77 -2.35
C SER A 229 -0.61 -15.03 -3.69
N ASP A 230 -0.27 -16.29 -3.90
CA ASP A 230 0.33 -16.77 -5.14
C ASP A 230 1.57 -15.96 -5.52
N ILE A 231 2.41 -15.69 -4.52
CA ILE A 231 3.60 -14.86 -4.67
C ILE A 231 4.68 -15.69 -5.35
N VAL A 232 5.22 -15.17 -6.44
CA VAL A 232 6.33 -15.74 -7.19
C VAL A 232 7.47 -14.74 -7.22
N TYR A 233 8.68 -15.17 -6.83
CA TYR A 233 9.90 -14.37 -6.93
C TYR A 233 11.00 -15.20 -7.63
N GLY A 234 11.22 -14.94 -8.89
CA GLY A 234 12.09 -15.79 -9.71
C GLY A 234 11.57 -17.23 -9.77
N ALA A 235 12.32 -18.16 -9.21
CA ALA A 235 11.91 -19.57 -9.09
C ALA A 235 11.27 -19.90 -7.73
N ALA A 236 11.38 -19.02 -6.73
CA ALA A 236 10.79 -19.20 -5.41
C ALA A 236 9.30 -18.85 -5.43
N THR A 237 8.52 -19.58 -4.64
CA THR A 237 7.08 -19.33 -4.48
C THR A 237 6.69 -19.24 -3.00
N LEU A 238 5.67 -18.44 -2.73
CA LEU A 238 5.06 -18.31 -1.41
C LEU A 238 3.54 -18.30 -1.58
N GLY A 239 2.86 -19.28 -1.00
CA GLY A 239 1.41 -19.44 -1.17
C GLY A 239 0.63 -18.28 -0.58
N SER A 240 0.99 -17.83 0.62
CA SER A 240 0.36 -16.66 1.22
C SER A 240 1.28 -15.87 2.14
N PHE A 241 1.03 -14.57 2.20
CA PHE A 241 1.62 -13.64 3.15
C PHE A 241 0.53 -12.75 3.74
N ASN A 242 0.50 -12.61 5.05
CA ASN A 242 -0.43 -11.75 5.75
C ASN A 242 0.35 -10.91 6.76
N ALA A 243 0.05 -9.63 6.82
CA ALA A 243 0.58 -8.72 7.82
C ALA A 243 -0.55 -7.87 8.40
N ALA A 244 -0.49 -7.59 9.70
CA ALA A 244 -1.40 -6.67 10.36
C ALA A 244 -0.58 -5.71 11.22
N TRP A 245 -0.98 -4.46 11.26
CA TRP A 245 -0.27 -3.45 12.05
C TRP A 245 -1.23 -2.53 12.79
N LYS A 246 -0.73 -1.98 13.90
CA LYS A 246 -1.31 -0.89 14.66
C LYS A 246 -0.17 0.02 15.09
N LEU A 247 -0.09 1.21 14.53
CA LEU A 247 0.96 2.17 14.80
C LEU A 247 0.32 3.45 15.31
N PHE A 248 0.49 3.73 16.60
CA PHE A 248 -0.06 4.92 17.23
C PHE A 248 1.06 5.86 17.67
N ASN A 249 0.78 7.15 17.64
CA ASN A 249 1.73 8.18 18.06
C ASN A 249 3.03 8.17 17.23
N ILE A 250 2.93 7.97 15.91
CA ILE A 250 4.08 7.80 15.01
C ILE A 250 5.06 8.97 15.16
N ARG A 251 4.55 10.18 15.35
CA ARG A 251 5.33 11.42 15.43
C ARG A 251 5.69 11.84 16.85
N ARG A 252 5.20 11.15 17.86
CA ARG A 252 5.56 11.41 19.25
C ARG A 252 6.94 10.84 19.56
N PRO A 253 7.61 11.35 20.60
CA PRO A 253 8.86 10.75 21.08
C PRO A 253 8.65 9.29 21.50
N LEU A 254 9.74 8.55 21.62
CA LEU A 254 9.73 7.12 21.90
C LEU A 254 8.84 6.67 23.06
N PRO A 255 8.85 7.35 24.24
CA PRO A 255 8.03 6.90 25.36
C PRO A 255 6.53 6.81 25.07
N ASP A 256 6.06 7.60 24.10
CA ASP A 256 4.65 7.68 23.75
C ASP A 256 4.27 6.77 22.57
N LYS A 257 5.25 6.15 21.89
CA LYS A 257 5.00 5.28 20.74
C LYS A 257 4.40 3.95 21.17
N ASN A 258 3.44 3.49 20.38
CA ASN A 258 2.82 2.19 20.57
C ASN A 258 2.63 1.53 19.19
N TYR A 259 3.52 0.59 18.87
CA TYR A 259 3.54 -0.10 17.60
C TYR A 259 3.33 -1.60 17.83
N SER A 260 2.52 -2.19 16.97
CA SER A 260 2.32 -3.63 16.90
C SER A 260 2.26 -4.04 15.43
N VAL A 261 3.07 -4.99 15.05
CA VAL A 261 3.09 -5.57 13.70
C VAL A 261 3.14 -7.07 13.85
N ALA A 262 2.24 -7.78 13.21
CA ALA A 262 2.25 -9.22 13.13
C ALA A 262 2.29 -9.64 11.66
N ALA A 263 3.12 -10.62 11.32
CA ALA A 263 3.23 -11.16 9.98
C ALA A 263 3.17 -12.70 10.01
N ALA A 264 2.56 -13.27 8.99
CA ALA A 264 2.52 -14.69 8.77
C ALA A 264 2.67 -14.99 7.27
N ALA A 265 3.44 -16.03 6.97
CA ALA A 265 3.60 -16.55 5.62
C ALA A 265 3.39 -18.06 5.63
N ALA A 266 2.90 -18.63 4.54
CA ALA A 266 2.70 -20.06 4.39
C ALA A 266 3.10 -20.55 3.00
N ASP A 267 3.46 -21.82 2.96
CA ASP A 267 3.77 -22.55 1.72
C ASP A 267 4.94 -21.93 0.93
N LEU A 268 6.03 -21.62 1.64
CA LEU A 268 7.27 -21.18 1.01
C LEU A 268 7.98 -22.36 0.37
N LEU A 269 8.30 -22.22 -0.91
CA LEU A 269 9.17 -23.13 -1.68
C LEU A 269 10.33 -22.34 -2.29
N VAL A 270 11.55 -22.73 -1.95
CA VAL A 270 12.77 -22.20 -2.57
C VAL A 270 13.48 -23.35 -3.25
N PRO A 271 13.51 -23.43 -4.59
CA PRO A 271 14.17 -24.50 -5.33
C PRO A 271 15.67 -24.48 -5.11
N ALA A 272 16.30 -25.67 -5.05
CA ALA A 272 17.73 -25.81 -4.83
C ALA A 272 18.59 -25.17 -5.94
N HIS A 273 18.07 -25.05 -7.15
CA HIS A 273 18.77 -24.42 -8.27
C HIS A 273 18.75 -22.87 -8.23
N ASP A 274 17.94 -22.26 -7.37
CA ASP A 274 18.00 -20.82 -7.09
C ASP A 274 19.15 -20.51 -6.15
N SER A 275 20.36 -20.39 -6.71
CA SER A 275 21.61 -20.28 -5.97
C SER A 275 21.69 -19.09 -5.00
N GLU A 276 20.96 -18.01 -5.28
CA GLU A 276 20.98 -16.81 -4.44
C GLU A 276 20.08 -16.96 -3.21
N ALA A 277 18.82 -17.35 -3.43
CA ALA A 277 17.88 -17.55 -2.32
C ALA A 277 18.21 -18.81 -1.53
N ALA A 278 18.56 -19.92 -2.18
CA ALA A 278 18.97 -21.15 -1.53
C ALA A 278 20.31 -20.99 -0.79
N GLY A 279 21.23 -20.15 -1.28
CA GLY A 279 22.51 -19.87 -0.65
C GLY A 279 22.38 -19.27 0.72
N SER A 280 21.54 -18.27 0.90
CA SER A 280 21.29 -17.62 2.20
C SER A 280 20.66 -18.57 3.21
N ILE A 281 19.70 -19.39 2.76
CA ILE A 281 19.07 -20.43 3.59
C ILE A 281 20.07 -21.52 3.96
N ALA A 282 20.89 -21.97 3.00
CA ALA A 282 21.91 -22.98 3.24
C ALA A 282 22.96 -22.50 4.24
N GLU A 283 23.35 -21.22 4.21
CA GLU A 283 24.28 -20.66 5.18
C GLU A 283 23.70 -20.64 6.61
N ALA A 284 22.46 -20.20 6.76
CA ALA A 284 21.76 -20.26 8.04
C ALA A 284 21.64 -21.70 8.57
N LEU A 285 21.29 -22.64 7.72
CA LEU A 285 21.20 -24.05 8.07
C LEU A 285 22.60 -24.66 8.39
N ARG A 286 23.66 -24.27 7.69
CA ARG A 286 25.05 -24.68 8.01
C ARG A 286 25.49 -24.19 9.38
N LEU A 287 25.16 -22.94 9.73
CA LEU A 287 25.43 -22.42 11.05
C LEU A 287 24.74 -23.27 12.12
N PHE A 288 23.45 -23.58 11.91
CA PHE A 288 22.68 -24.42 12.80
C PHE A 288 23.26 -25.85 12.90
N SER A 289 23.68 -26.45 11.78
CA SER A 289 24.34 -27.76 11.74
C SER A 289 25.61 -27.79 12.57
N ARG A 290 26.44 -26.75 12.49
CA ARG A 290 27.67 -26.63 13.34
C ARG A 290 27.33 -26.56 14.81
N VAL A 291 26.26 -25.84 15.18
CA VAL A 291 25.82 -25.70 16.57
C VAL A 291 25.32 -27.01 17.14
N THR A 292 24.52 -27.74 16.35
CA THR A 292 23.88 -28.98 16.79
C THR A 292 24.74 -30.23 16.56
N GLY A 293 25.87 -30.12 15.85
CA GLY A 293 26.68 -31.25 15.44
C GLY A 293 26.00 -32.23 14.48
N ARG A 294 24.90 -31.81 13.85
CA ARG A 294 24.11 -32.65 12.94
C ARG A 294 24.39 -32.31 11.49
N GLN A 295 24.49 -33.32 10.64
CA GLN A 295 24.62 -33.11 9.20
C GLN A 295 23.27 -32.66 8.62
N LEU A 296 23.33 -31.66 7.76
CA LEU A 296 22.17 -31.23 6.98
C LEU A 296 21.88 -32.25 5.88
N PRO A 297 20.59 -32.43 5.53
CA PRO A 297 20.26 -33.13 4.29
C PRO A 297 20.92 -32.37 3.12
N ALA A 298 21.78 -33.06 2.38
CA ALA A 298 22.51 -32.47 1.27
C ALA A 298 21.58 -32.31 0.07
N GLY A 299 21.34 -31.07 -0.35
CA GLY A 299 20.75 -30.72 -1.62
C GLY A 299 19.26 -31.07 -1.74
N GLY A 300 18.43 -30.10 -1.95
CA GLY A 300 17.00 -30.25 -2.15
C GLY A 300 16.31 -28.89 -2.07
N ASP A 301 15.07 -28.86 -2.51
CA ASP A 301 14.22 -27.67 -2.35
C ASP A 301 13.97 -27.41 -0.86
N PHE A 302 14.04 -26.12 -0.48
CA PHE A 302 13.62 -25.73 0.87
C PHE A 302 12.13 -25.48 0.88
N LYS A 303 11.42 -26.17 1.78
CA LYS A 303 9.96 -26.04 1.94
C LYS A 303 9.65 -25.64 3.36
N ALA A 304 8.93 -24.52 3.54
CA ALA A 304 8.41 -24.12 4.84
C ALA A 304 6.90 -23.97 4.79
N GLY A 305 6.20 -24.77 5.58
CA GLY A 305 4.72 -24.73 5.64
C GLY A 305 4.21 -23.48 6.34
N SER A 306 4.94 -22.94 7.33
CA SER A 306 4.54 -21.70 7.97
C SER A 306 5.72 -20.92 8.56
N LEU A 307 5.63 -19.61 8.45
CA LEU A 307 6.50 -18.62 9.12
C LEU A 307 5.61 -17.58 9.79
N LYS A 308 5.85 -17.28 11.07
CA LYS A 308 5.10 -16.25 11.81
C LYS A 308 6.06 -15.41 12.62
N ALA A 309 5.72 -14.15 12.83
CA ALA A 309 6.43 -13.23 13.73
C ALA A 309 5.50 -12.11 14.17
N ALA A 310 5.66 -11.65 15.40
CA ALA A 310 4.99 -10.46 15.91
C ALA A 310 5.99 -9.57 16.61
N LEU A 311 5.99 -8.29 16.24
CA LEU A 311 6.83 -7.23 16.80
C LEU A 311 5.94 -6.22 17.53
N SER A 312 6.28 -5.86 18.75
CA SER A 312 5.63 -4.76 19.46
C SER A 312 6.65 -3.82 20.08
N LEU A 313 6.35 -2.54 20.01
CA LEU A 313 7.11 -1.47 20.68
C LEU A 313 6.13 -0.69 21.55
N LYS A 314 6.39 -0.65 22.85
CA LYS A 314 5.65 0.15 23.82
C LYS A 314 6.62 0.98 24.64
N GLY A 315 6.60 2.29 24.39
CA GLY A 315 7.60 3.15 25.00
C GLY A 315 9.04 2.73 24.58
N SER A 316 9.85 2.36 25.54
CA SER A 316 11.23 1.87 25.32
C SER A 316 11.34 0.34 25.25
N SER A 317 10.25 -0.40 25.42
CA SER A 317 10.27 -1.87 25.36
C SER A 317 9.95 -2.34 23.95
N LEU A 318 10.86 -3.13 23.36
CA LEU A 318 10.71 -3.81 22.07
C LEU A 318 10.56 -5.31 22.35
N CYS A 319 9.47 -5.90 21.89
CA CYS A 319 9.23 -7.32 22.03
C CYS A 319 8.99 -7.93 20.64
N LEU A 320 9.82 -8.92 20.28
CA LEU A 320 9.63 -9.81 19.15
C LEU A 320 9.14 -11.14 19.69
N SER A 321 7.91 -11.52 19.39
CA SER A 321 7.24 -12.70 19.93
C SER A 321 6.64 -13.55 18.84
N GLY A 322 6.37 -14.81 19.18
CA GLY A 322 5.70 -15.73 18.25
C GLY A 322 6.47 -15.97 16.95
N VAL A 323 7.78 -15.73 16.93
CA VAL A 323 8.60 -16.12 15.79
C VAL A 323 8.59 -17.62 15.71
N SER A 324 8.00 -18.15 14.66
CA SER A 324 7.96 -19.59 14.43
C SER A 324 8.16 -19.90 12.95
N LEU A 325 9.04 -20.83 12.66
CA LEU A 325 9.27 -21.39 11.34
C LEU A 325 9.00 -22.89 11.41
N ARG A 326 8.17 -23.40 10.55
CA ARG A 326 7.88 -24.84 10.40
C ARG A 326 8.23 -25.29 9.00
N SER A 327 9.25 -26.09 8.91
CA SER A 327 9.75 -26.72 7.70
C SER A 327 10.01 -28.20 8.00
N ASP A 328 10.03 -29.05 7.03
CA ASP A 328 10.49 -30.41 7.19
C ASP A 328 11.93 -30.52 6.65
N PRO A 329 12.92 -30.94 7.44
CA PRO A 329 12.90 -31.46 8.82
C PRO A 329 13.21 -30.40 9.91
N PHE A 330 13.05 -29.10 9.63
CA PHE A 330 13.49 -28.02 10.49
C PHE A 330 12.33 -27.27 11.16
N SER A 331 12.44 -26.99 12.44
CA SER A 331 11.53 -26.06 13.12
C SER A 331 12.31 -25.08 14.01
N LEU A 332 11.80 -23.86 14.11
CA LEU A 332 12.38 -22.79 14.92
C LEU A 332 11.24 -22.06 15.64
N ASP A 333 11.44 -21.82 16.93
CA ASP A 333 10.67 -20.87 17.72
C ASP A 333 11.63 -19.89 18.38
N ALA A 334 11.33 -18.59 18.31
CA ALA A 334 12.14 -17.56 18.93
C ALA A 334 11.32 -16.46 19.57
N ALA A 335 11.86 -15.85 20.61
CA ALA A 335 11.33 -14.65 21.24
C ALA A 335 12.49 -13.78 21.68
N LEU A 336 12.29 -12.46 21.61
CA LEU A 336 13.27 -11.44 22.05
C LEU A 336 12.49 -10.31 22.71
N GLU A 337 12.91 -9.95 23.91
CA GLU A 337 12.44 -8.75 24.59
C GLU A 337 13.62 -7.86 24.93
N ILE A 338 13.51 -6.58 24.62
CA ILE A 338 14.55 -5.57 24.86
C ILE A 338 13.92 -4.44 25.64
N ASP A 339 14.48 -4.14 26.80
CA ASP A 339 14.21 -2.89 27.53
C ASP A 339 15.26 -1.85 27.15
N GLY A 340 14.90 -0.90 26.31
CA GLY A 340 15.81 0.17 25.87
C GLY A 340 16.17 1.14 26.98
N LYS A 341 15.36 1.28 28.05
CA LYS A 341 15.66 2.11 29.21
C LYS A 341 16.67 1.43 30.13
N ALA A 342 16.46 0.17 30.44
CA ALA A 342 17.39 -0.63 31.25
C ALA A 342 18.60 -1.13 30.46
N ARG A 343 18.56 -1.06 29.13
CA ARG A 343 19.56 -1.65 28.21
C ARG A 343 19.79 -3.14 28.46
N THR A 344 18.72 -3.86 28.71
CA THR A 344 18.73 -5.31 28.89
C THR A 344 17.98 -6.01 27.78
N ALA A 345 18.33 -7.26 27.54
CA ALA A 345 17.62 -8.13 26.62
C ALA A 345 17.38 -9.49 27.25
N GLU A 346 16.24 -10.08 26.90
CA GLU A 346 15.93 -11.50 27.11
C GLU A 346 15.61 -12.11 25.74
N ALA A 347 16.30 -13.18 25.40
CA ALA A 347 16.08 -13.89 24.14
C ALA A 347 15.96 -15.40 24.43
N ARG A 348 15.08 -16.06 23.69
CA ARG A 348 14.92 -17.52 23.67
C ARG A 348 14.86 -18.00 22.25
N LEU A 349 15.54 -19.09 21.98
CA LEU A 349 15.58 -19.76 20.69
C LEU A 349 15.47 -21.26 20.91
N ASP A 350 14.41 -21.86 20.43
CA ASP A 350 14.18 -23.30 20.42
C ASP A 350 14.16 -23.75 18.96
N ALA A 351 15.09 -24.60 18.59
CA ALA A 351 15.20 -25.10 17.22
C ALA A 351 15.35 -26.62 17.20
N ALA A 352 14.76 -27.26 16.22
CA ALA A 352 14.87 -28.69 16.01
C ALA A 352 15.22 -29.00 14.55
N LEU A 353 16.11 -29.97 14.34
CA LEU A 353 16.53 -30.46 13.03
C LEU A 353 16.79 -31.97 13.11
N GLY A 354 16.03 -32.77 12.35
CA GLY A 354 16.27 -34.21 12.22
C GLY A 354 16.41 -34.96 13.55
N GLY A 355 15.60 -34.62 14.57
CA GLY A 355 15.65 -35.21 15.92
C GLY A 355 16.67 -34.54 16.87
N GLY A 356 17.55 -33.66 16.42
CA GLY A 356 18.37 -32.80 17.26
C GLY A 356 17.59 -31.58 17.75
N ARG A 357 17.78 -31.16 18.98
CA ARG A 357 17.19 -29.96 19.57
C ARG A 357 18.27 -29.01 20.05
N LEU A 358 18.07 -27.73 19.86
CA LEU A 358 18.90 -26.65 20.35
C LEU A 358 18.00 -25.66 21.10
N ASN A 359 18.26 -25.51 22.38
CA ASN A 359 17.60 -24.51 23.21
C ASN A 359 18.66 -23.50 23.65
N LEU A 360 18.52 -22.25 23.23
CA LEU A 360 19.38 -21.16 23.63
C LEU A 360 18.55 -20.13 24.38
N SER A 361 19.14 -19.58 25.42
CA SER A 361 18.62 -18.38 26.07
C SER A 361 19.75 -17.38 26.25
N ALA A 362 19.43 -16.11 26.11
CA ALA A 362 20.34 -15.02 26.42
C ALA A 362 19.62 -14.02 27.30
N SER A 363 20.27 -13.55 28.36
CA SER A 363 19.66 -12.57 29.26
C SER A 363 20.69 -11.61 29.82
N GLY A 364 20.27 -10.40 30.21
CA GLY A 364 21.12 -9.42 30.84
C GLY A 364 21.44 -8.21 29.95
N PRO A 365 22.57 -7.48 30.24
CA PRO A 365 22.93 -6.29 29.50
C PRO A 365 23.13 -6.57 27.99
N LEU A 366 22.61 -5.71 27.10
CA LEU A 366 22.74 -5.84 25.64
C LEU A 366 24.21 -6.02 25.20
N ALA A 367 25.13 -5.29 25.84
CA ALA A 367 26.55 -5.34 25.49
C ALA A 367 27.22 -6.68 25.88
N ARG A 368 26.72 -7.36 26.91
CA ARG A 368 27.26 -8.63 27.41
C ARG A 368 26.19 -9.54 27.97
N PRO A 369 25.30 -10.09 27.12
CA PRO A 369 24.26 -11.02 27.58
C PRO A 369 24.91 -12.33 28.05
N GLU A 370 24.32 -12.92 29.07
CA GLU A 370 24.64 -14.27 29.51
C GLU A 370 23.91 -15.25 28.58
N ILE A 371 24.67 -16.13 27.92
CA ILE A 371 24.13 -17.11 26.96
C ILE A 371 24.16 -18.50 27.59
N LYS A 372 23.06 -19.20 27.58
CA LYS A 372 22.92 -20.57 28.09
C LYS A 372 22.29 -21.48 27.01
N PRO A 373 22.75 -22.74 26.84
CA PRO A 373 23.96 -23.31 27.44
C PRO A 373 25.22 -22.65 26.92
N LEU A 374 26.35 -22.87 27.61
CA LEU A 374 27.67 -22.40 27.19
C LEU A 374 27.97 -22.96 25.79
N LEU A 375 28.21 -22.06 24.86
CA LEU A 375 28.56 -22.37 23.49
C LEU A 375 30.10 -22.47 23.33
N SER A 376 30.55 -23.08 22.25
CA SER A 376 31.97 -23.00 21.90
C SER A 376 32.39 -21.52 21.74
N SER A 377 33.63 -21.19 22.10
CA SER A 377 34.13 -19.82 22.07
C SER A 377 33.98 -19.12 20.70
N THR A 378 34.08 -19.89 19.62
CA THR A 378 33.92 -19.39 18.25
C THR A 378 32.44 -19.00 17.98
N LEU A 379 31.50 -19.83 18.39
CA LEU A 379 30.09 -19.60 18.18
C LEU A 379 29.55 -18.49 19.09
N GLU A 380 30.04 -18.43 20.32
CA GLU A 380 29.75 -17.32 21.22
C GLU A 380 30.23 -15.97 20.65
N ALA A 381 31.41 -15.94 20.04
CA ALA A 381 31.94 -14.75 19.39
C ALA A 381 31.07 -14.30 18.19
N GLU A 382 30.61 -15.25 17.36
CA GLU A 382 29.73 -14.96 16.24
C GLU A 382 28.34 -14.42 16.70
N LEU A 383 27.75 -15.03 17.73
CA LEU A 383 26.51 -14.55 18.32
C LEU A 383 26.65 -13.17 18.96
N ARG A 384 27.73 -12.92 19.69
CA ARG A 384 28.03 -11.60 20.25
C ARG A 384 28.19 -10.54 19.18
N LYS A 385 28.88 -10.86 18.07
CA LYS A 385 29.01 -9.97 16.92
C LYS A 385 27.62 -9.62 16.33
N GLY A 386 26.75 -10.61 16.19
CA GLY A 386 25.37 -10.41 15.71
C GLY A 386 24.53 -9.53 16.66
N LEU A 387 24.63 -9.75 17.97
CA LEU A 387 23.96 -8.94 18.99
C LEU A 387 24.47 -7.50 19.01
N THR A 388 25.77 -7.28 18.86
CA THR A 388 26.37 -5.93 18.76
C THR A 388 25.88 -5.21 17.49
N ALA A 389 25.79 -5.93 16.37
CA ALA A 389 25.23 -5.35 15.13
C ALA A 389 23.75 -4.95 15.30
N LEU A 390 22.96 -5.78 16.00
CA LEU A 390 21.58 -5.50 16.35
C LEU A 390 21.47 -4.28 17.28
N GLU A 391 22.30 -4.22 18.32
CA GLU A 391 22.36 -3.07 19.24
C GLU A 391 22.67 -1.78 18.49
N ASN A 392 23.67 -1.78 17.63
CA ASN A 392 24.04 -0.61 16.82
C ASN A 392 22.90 -0.19 15.87
N SER A 393 22.16 -1.15 15.31
CA SER A 393 21.01 -0.87 14.47
C SER A 393 19.85 -0.28 15.27
N LEU A 394 19.61 -0.80 16.47
CA LEU A 394 18.59 -0.28 17.39
C LEU A 394 18.94 1.12 17.89
N LEU A 395 20.21 1.40 18.19
CA LEU A 395 20.67 2.74 18.59
C LEU A 395 20.51 3.78 17.49
N ARG A 396 20.61 3.39 16.22
CA ARG A 396 20.29 4.27 15.07
C ARG A 396 18.79 4.58 14.95
N ILE A 397 17.95 3.58 15.21
CA ILE A 397 16.49 3.73 15.15
C ILE A 397 15.97 4.46 16.40
N PHE A 398 16.63 4.23 17.53
CA PHE A 398 16.27 4.75 18.86
C PHE A 398 17.46 5.53 19.46
N PRO A 399 17.74 6.75 18.97
CA PRO A 399 18.82 7.53 19.56
C PRO A 399 18.55 7.79 21.03
N VAL A 400 19.51 7.49 21.87
CA VAL A 400 19.43 7.77 23.32
C VAL A 400 19.47 9.28 23.48
N THR A 401 18.32 9.88 23.72
CA THR A 401 18.23 11.28 24.16
C THR A 401 18.80 11.38 25.60
N GLY A 402 20.08 11.66 25.74
CA GLY A 402 20.75 11.67 27.05
C GLY A 402 22.09 12.34 27.15
N GLU A 403 22.68 12.82 26.04
CA GLU A 403 23.84 13.70 26.10
C GLU A 403 23.51 15.05 25.43
N GLN A 404 22.76 15.87 26.14
CA GLN A 404 22.89 17.32 25.94
C GLN A 404 24.29 17.66 26.49
N HIS A 405 25.23 17.89 25.61
CA HIS A 405 26.44 18.58 25.94
C HIS A 405 26.10 19.96 26.50
N VAL A 406 26.42 20.16 27.77
CA VAL A 406 26.54 21.45 28.44
C VAL A 406 27.67 22.24 27.79
#